data_f52a048d893ce0900649d3144c38d22f
#
_entry.id   f52a048d893ce0900649d3144c38d22f
#
_cell.length_a   1.000
_cell.length_b   1.000
_cell.length_c   1.000
_cell.angle_alpha   90.00
_cell.angle_beta   90.00
_cell.angle_gamma   90.00
#
_symmetry.space_group_name_H-M   'P 1'
#
loop_
_entity.id
_entity.type
_entity.pdbx_description
1 polymer ?
#
loop_
_entity_poly.entity_id
_entity_poly.type
_entity_poly.pdbx_seq_one_letter_code
_entity_poly.pdbx_strand_id
1 'polypeptide(L)'
;MKKYIYTTSLLFFVLISNIKAQENLSFYNLNDYVIQTQNISPVYLPKYKYNFSTPLNFGGDINSTIKLNDILVENGNNLKIDLNNLNSVAEDNNFLASEMVVNIFMLGIKTKRGSISFFQNIKSNLTGEFSNNMTEIAANGFVESFSSSSEKIGLTAYSEIGVGITRTFLKEKLAIGLRLKYLSGIAHAELEDSAQFSLDIDPTNFLWTLNSSNVTLNTSGGTDIDKKAVFGQNAGFGMDFGISYKLNDKFSFDFSANDLGSINWTEDVTNYNLEDATDVVYNGIEFENRDNVRDDLENALRNIIDTNESNNSFKSNIGSKILFSSKYQMSEKNVFRATYFSYNNPYVDIKPSFGLGYNRELNKSTYGVIASTGGNNGGFRLGANLAVQLGFLQLYGAIDDFSSLYGKVEQSNEANFRLGINFLFGYSAKSNDDKLAEKDQLLINNKAN
;
A
#
# COMPACT_ATOMS: atom_id res chain seq x y z
N MET A 1 -35.43 -23.33 -11.47
CA MET A 1 -34.17 -23.11 -10.74
C MET A 1 -32.99 -22.72 -11.63
N LYS A 2 -32.64 -23.42 -12.72
CA LYS A 2 -31.51 -23.04 -13.60
C LYS A 2 -31.62 -21.61 -14.18
N LYS A 3 -32.79 -21.13 -14.55
CA LYS A 3 -33.01 -19.79 -15.14
C LYS A 3 -32.72 -18.64 -14.15
N TYR A 4 -32.92 -18.84 -12.85
CA TYR A 4 -32.65 -17.84 -11.83
C TYR A 4 -31.16 -17.76 -11.46
N ILE A 5 -30.41 -18.86 -11.62
CA ILE A 5 -28.95 -18.89 -11.39
C ILE A 5 -28.23 -18.04 -12.46
N TYR A 6 -28.65 -18.11 -13.72
CA TYR A 6 -28.07 -17.30 -14.79
C TYR A 6 -28.41 -15.81 -14.67
N THR A 7 -29.64 -15.48 -14.24
CA THR A 7 -30.06 -14.10 -14.04
C THR A 7 -29.35 -13.48 -12.83
N THR A 8 -29.18 -14.23 -11.74
CA THR A 8 -28.44 -13.76 -10.56
C THR A 8 -26.95 -13.62 -10.84
N SER A 9 -26.35 -14.52 -11.60
CA SER A 9 -24.95 -14.42 -12.05
C SER A 9 -24.74 -13.24 -12.99
N LEU A 10 -25.70 -12.98 -13.91
CA LEU A 10 -25.62 -11.85 -14.82
C LEU A 10 -25.81 -10.51 -14.09
N LEU A 11 -26.73 -10.45 -13.10
CA LEU A 11 -26.90 -9.27 -12.25
C LEU A 11 -25.66 -8.98 -11.37
N PHE A 12 -24.99 -10.04 -10.90
CA PHE A 12 -23.74 -9.91 -10.16
C PHE A 12 -22.61 -9.36 -11.04
N PHE A 13 -22.57 -9.74 -12.34
CA PHE A 13 -21.60 -9.24 -13.30
C PHE A 13 -21.85 -7.77 -13.71
N VAL A 14 -23.11 -7.34 -13.79
CA VAL A 14 -23.50 -5.96 -14.16
C VAL A 14 -23.27 -4.95 -13.02
N LEU A 15 -23.25 -5.40 -11.76
CA LEU A 15 -22.96 -4.56 -10.60
C LEU A 15 -21.46 -4.28 -10.39
N ILE A 16 -20.58 -4.91 -11.18
CA ILE A 16 -19.10 -4.79 -11.04
C ILE A 16 -18.52 -3.70 -11.96
N SER A 17 -19.32 -3.04 -12.80
CA SER A 17 -18.83 -2.19 -13.91
C SER A 17 -18.25 -0.81 -13.51
N ASN A 18 -18.17 -0.46 -12.22
CA ASN A 18 -17.67 0.85 -11.78
C ASN A 18 -16.82 0.80 -10.49
N ILE A 19 -16.08 -0.28 -10.26
CA ILE A 19 -15.27 -0.44 -9.05
C ILE A 19 -13.78 -0.41 -9.44
N LYS A 20 -12.99 0.37 -8.76
CA LYS A 20 -11.57 0.65 -9.04
C LYS A 20 -10.73 0.46 -7.76
N ALA A 21 -9.60 -0.28 -7.75
CA ALA A 21 -8.67 -0.44 -6.59
C ALA A 21 -7.25 -0.84 -6.95
N GLN A 22 -6.35 -0.62 -6.03
CA GLN A 22 -4.94 -0.98 -6.04
C GLN A 22 -4.72 -2.18 -5.11
N GLU A 23 -3.93 -3.24 -5.50
CA GLU A 23 -3.49 -4.23 -4.50
C GLU A 23 -2.65 -5.41 -4.96
N ASN A 24 -1.93 -5.97 -3.98
CA ASN A 24 -1.13 -7.19 -4.06
C ASN A 24 -1.96 -8.47 -3.87
N LEU A 25 -3.03 -8.63 -4.63
CA LEU A 25 -3.93 -9.79 -4.53
C LEU A 25 -3.25 -11.10 -4.93
N SER A 26 -2.32 -11.05 -5.88
CA SER A 26 -1.49 -12.19 -6.27
C SER A 26 -0.62 -12.69 -5.13
N PHE A 27 -0.02 -11.77 -4.38
CA PHE A 27 0.79 -12.12 -3.22
C PHE A 27 -0.05 -12.76 -2.11
N TYR A 28 -1.26 -12.28 -1.90
CA TYR A 28 -2.20 -12.88 -0.98
C TYR A 28 -2.47 -14.36 -1.27
N ASN A 29 -2.52 -14.75 -2.54
CA ASN A 29 -2.74 -16.13 -2.95
C ASN A 29 -1.58 -17.08 -2.61
N LEU A 30 -0.39 -16.59 -2.24
CA LEU A 30 0.71 -17.39 -1.73
C LEU A 30 0.47 -17.94 -0.31
N ASN A 31 -0.37 -17.25 0.49
CA ASN A 31 -0.98 -17.77 1.71
C ASN A 31 0.04 -18.46 2.66
N ASP A 32 -0.23 -19.69 3.12
CA ASP A 32 0.61 -20.43 4.06
C ASP A 32 2.01 -20.83 3.53
N TYR A 33 2.28 -20.60 2.24
CA TYR A 33 3.57 -20.91 1.63
C TYR A 33 4.65 -19.88 1.96
N VAL A 34 4.27 -18.62 2.09
CA VAL A 34 5.20 -17.50 2.31
C VAL A 34 4.88 -16.82 3.62
N ILE A 35 5.85 -16.74 4.53
CA ILE A 35 5.62 -16.19 5.88
C ILE A 35 5.19 -14.72 5.84
N GLN A 36 5.66 -13.93 4.88
CA GLN A 36 5.34 -12.51 4.74
C GLN A 36 3.86 -12.24 4.41
N THR A 37 3.10 -13.25 3.98
CA THR A 37 1.63 -13.11 3.81
C THR A 37 0.91 -12.82 5.12
N GLN A 38 1.55 -13.09 6.27
CA GLN A 38 1.05 -12.65 7.58
C GLN A 38 1.00 -11.12 7.72
N ASN A 39 1.73 -10.36 6.91
CA ASN A 39 1.61 -8.90 6.83
C ASN A 39 0.26 -8.44 6.25
N ILE A 40 -0.43 -9.34 5.53
CA ILE A 40 -1.75 -9.07 4.94
C ILE A 40 -2.85 -9.78 5.72
N SER A 41 -2.57 -10.99 6.23
CA SER A 41 -3.53 -11.74 7.03
C SER A 41 -2.83 -12.53 8.13
N PRO A 42 -2.96 -12.09 9.39
CA PRO A 42 -2.26 -12.70 10.53
C PRO A 42 -2.74 -14.11 10.88
N VAL A 43 -3.78 -14.62 10.21
CA VAL A 43 -4.29 -15.99 10.46
C VAL A 43 -3.52 -17.07 9.73
N TYR A 44 -2.66 -16.71 8.76
CA TYR A 44 -1.93 -17.69 7.99
C TYR A 44 -0.89 -18.40 8.82
N LEU A 45 -0.95 -19.73 8.76
CA LEU A 45 -0.05 -20.61 9.49
C LEU A 45 1.08 -21.02 8.58
N PRO A 46 2.34 -20.76 8.96
CA PRO A 46 3.48 -21.17 8.16
C PRO A 46 3.49 -22.69 7.97
N LYS A 47 3.81 -23.13 6.77
CA LYS A 47 3.88 -24.54 6.39
C LYS A 47 5.04 -25.26 7.09
N TYR A 48 6.14 -24.54 7.38
CA TYR A 48 7.36 -25.03 7.99
C TYR A 48 7.42 -24.68 9.47
N LYS A 49 8.17 -25.51 10.24
CA LYS A 49 8.29 -25.28 11.68
C LYS A 49 9.00 -23.98 12.00
N TYR A 50 10.07 -23.69 11.27
CA TYR A 50 10.85 -22.47 11.39
C TYR A 50 10.95 -21.80 10.03
N ASN A 51 10.61 -20.53 9.98
CA ASN A 51 10.69 -19.67 8.80
C ASN A 51 11.50 -18.45 9.20
N PHE A 52 12.54 -18.17 8.45
CA PHE A 52 13.37 -16.99 8.67
C PHE A 52 13.51 -16.21 7.37
N SER A 53 13.37 -14.90 7.42
CA SER A 53 13.60 -13.99 6.31
C SER A 53 14.71 -13.00 6.62
N THR A 54 15.32 -12.47 5.57
CA THR A 54 16.36 -11.46 5.58
C THR A 54 15.90 -10.23 4.81
N PRO A 55 16.66 -9.12 4.75
CA PRO A 55 16.32 -7.92 3.97
C PRO A 55 16.19 -8.12 2.44
N LEU A 56 16.30 -9.35 1.95
CA LEU A 56 16.05 -9.72 0.55
C LEU A 56 14.56 -9.94 0.22
N ASN A 57 13.68 -9.39 1.03
CA ASN A 57 12.23 -9.46 0.86
C ASN A 57 11.68 -8.04 0.77
N PHE A 58 11.20 -7.69 -0.40
CA PHE A 58 10.71 -6.34 -0.67
C PHE A 58 9.57 -6.38 -1.67
N GLY A 59 8.83 -5.30 -1.68
CA GLY A 59 7.77 -5.10 -2.64
C GLY A 59 7.37 -3.65 -2.71
N GLY A 60 6.75 -3.31 -3.79
CA GLY A 60 6.24 -1.99 -4.05
C GLY A 60 5.01 -2.05 -4.92
N ASP A 61 4.24 -1.02 -4.81
CA ASP A 61 3.15 -0.70 -5.71
C ASP A 61 3.13 0.80 -5.99
N ILE A 62 2.72 1.13 -7.19
CA ILE A 62 2.48 2.48 -7.65
C ILE A 62 1.21 2.48 -8.49
N ASN A 63 0.37 3.47 -8.26
CA ASN A 63 -0.87 3.66 -8.99
C ASN A 63 -1.10 5.16 -9.18
N SER A 64 -1.37 5.58 -10.41
CA SER A 64 -1.52 6.97 -10.78
C SER A 64 -2.54 7.12 -11.91
N THR A 65 -3.19 8.26 -12.02
CA THR A 65 -3.95 8.62 -13.23
C THR A 65 -3.02 8.86 -14.42
N ILE A 66 -1.79 9.29 -14.17
CA ILE A 66 -0.82 9.67 -15.20
C ILE A 66 0.24 8.58 -15.32
N LYS A 67 0.62 8.21 -16.55
CA LYS A 67 1.66 7.21 -16.80
C LYS A 67 3.04 7.77 -16.48
N LEU A 68 3.94 6.90 -16.06
CA LEU A 68 5.30 7.33 -15.69
C LEU A 68 6.07 7.95 -16.87
N ASN A 69 5.88 7.46 -18.11
CA ASN A 69 6.53 8.03 -19.28
C ASN A 69 5.95 9.38 -19.73
N ASP A 70 4.78 9.76 -19.23
CA ASP A 70 4.22 11.07 -19.47
C ASP A 70 4.80 12.13 -18.51
N ILE A 71 5.43 11.67 -17.43
CA ILE A 71 6.11 12.52 -16.45
C ILE A 71 7.63 12.51 -16.65
N LEU A 72 8.19 11.32 -16.96
CA LEU A 72 9.63 11.08 -17.02
C LEU A 72 10.08 10.88 -18.45
N VAL A 73 10.96 11.74 -18.94
CA VAL A 73 11.56 11.63 -20.25
C VAL A 73 13.08 11.38 -20.16
N GLU A 74 13.58 10.56 -21.06
CA GLU A 74 15.03 10.33 -21.17
C GLU A 74 15.72 11.56 -21.76
N ASN A 75 16.74 12.06 -21.07
CA ASN A 75 17.63 13.11 -21.56
C ASN A 75 19.08 12.61 -21.46
N GLY A 76 19.52 11.89 -22.48
CA GLY A 76 20.80 11.19 -22.47
C GLY A 76 20.79 10.03 -21.47
N ASN A 77 21.69 10.06 -20.47
CA ASN A 77 21.76 9.05 -19.41
C ASN A 77 20.96 9.42 -18.16
N ASN A 78 20.23 10.54 -18.17
CA ASN A 78 19.47 11.03 -17.03
C ASN A 78 17.97 11.01 -17.33
N LEU A 79 17.16 10.76 -16.31
CA LEU A 79 15.72 10.97 -16.34
C LEU A 79 15.43 12.44 -15.98
N LYS A 80 14.56 13.08 -16.74
CA LYS A 80 14.09 14.44 -16.50
C LYS A 80 12.57 14.44 -16.37
N ILE A 81 12.05 15.27 -15.47
CA ILE A 81 10.61 15.51 -15.37
C ILE A 81 10.21 16.49 -16.48
N ASP A 82 9.24 16.10 -17.32
CA ASP A 82 8.64 16.96 -18.33
C ASP A 82 7.31 17.52 -17.82
N LEU A 83 7.35 18.70 -17.24
CA LEU A 83 6.20 19.38 -16.68
C LEU A 83 5.18 19.78 -17.75
N ASN A 84 5.63 20.10 -18.98
CA ASN A 84 4.72 20.46 -20.07
C ASN A 84 3.92 19.24 -20.52
N ASN A 85 4.58 18.07 -20.64
CA ASN A 85 3.89 16.85 -20.99
C ASN A 85 2.95 16.42 -19.87
N LEU A 86 3.39 16.51 -18.62
CA LEU A 86 2.55 16.27 -17.44
C LEU A 86 1.27 17.09 -17.49
N ASN A 87 1.37 18.40 -17.74
CA ASN A 87 0.21 19.29 -17.84
C ASN A 87 -0.72 18.91 -19.00
N SER A 88 -0.16 18.51 -20.14
CA SER A 88 -0.95 18.16 -21.33
C SER A 88 -1.80 16.90 -21.19
N VAL A 89 -1.44 15.99 -20.26
CA VAL A 89 -2.13 14.71 -20.03
C VAL A 89 -2.90 14.68 -18.71
N ALA A 90 -2.75 15.71 -17.88
CA ALA A 90 -3.45 15.82 -16.61
C ALA A 90 -4.96 15.95 -16.81
N GLU A 91 -5.73 15.24 -16.00
CA GLU A 91 -7.19 15.35 -15.90
C GLU A 91 -7.57 16.42 -14.86
N ASP A 92 -8.84 16.79 -14.75
CA ASP A 92 -9.32 17.76 -13.74
C ASP A 92 -8.92 17.34 -12.32
N ASN A 93 -8.91 16.03 -12.05
CA ASN A 93 -8.47 15.45 -10.79
C ASN A 93 -7.51 14.28 -11.05
N ASN A 94 -6.31 14.42 -10.57
CA ASN A 94 -5.26 13.42 -10.67
C ASN A 94 -4.93 12.84 -9.30
N PHE A 95 -4.50 11.59 -9.28
CA PHE A 95 -3.98 11.01 -8.05
C PHE A 95 -2.69 10.24 -8.33
N LEU A 96 -1.88 10.13 -7.27
CA LEU A 96 -0.72 9.25 -7.18
C LEU A 96 -0.80 8.54 -5.83
N ALA A 97 -0.66 7.22 -5.83
CA ALA A 97 -0.48 6.43 -4.61
C ALA A 97 0.63 5.42 -4.82
N SER A 98 1.57 5.38 -3.89
CA SER A 98 2.68 4.43 -3.91
C SER A 98 2.93 3.89 -2.50
N GLU A 99 3.15 2.59 -2.40
CA GLU A 99 3.58 1.93 -1.16
C GLU A 99 4.86 1.14 -1.44
N MET A 100 5.83 1.23 -0.54
CA MET A 100 7.02 0.38 -0.54
C MET A 100 7.14 -0.32 0.80
N VAL A 101 7.50 -1.59 0.77
CA VAL A 101 7.73 -2.41 1.96
C VAL A 101 9.04 -3.17 1.82
N VAL A 102 9.91 -3.03 2.81
CA VAL A 102 11.12 -3.83 2.96
C VAL A 102 11.00 -4.62 4.26
N ASN A 103 11.00 -5.94 4.16
CA ASN A 103 11.04 -6.79 5.34
C ASN A 103 12.50 -6.96 5.79
N ILE A 104 12.87 -6.32 6.89
CA ILE A 104 14.23 -6.37 7.43
C ILE A 104 14.54 -7.76 7.99
N PHE A 105 13.63 -8.30 8.78
CA PHE A 105 13.64 -9.69 9.18
C PHE A 105 12.23 -10.17 9.53
N MET A 106 12.02 -11.47 9.44
CA MET A 106 10.84 -12.13 9.98
C MET A 106 11.22 -13.53 10.44
N LEU A 107 10.88 -13.85 11.69
CA LEU A 107 11.01 -15.19 12.27
C LEU A 107 9.61 -15.73 12.57
N GLY A 108 9.24 -16.81 11.93
CA GLY A 108 7.99 -17.52 12.19
C GLY A 108 8.25 -18.91 12.78
N ILE A 109 7.57 -19.21 13.86
CA ILE A 109 7.67 -20.50 14.56
C ILE A 109 6.29 -21.13 14.59
N LYS A 110 6.12 -22.26 13.89
CA LYS A 110 4.90 -23.05 13.94
C LYS A 110 4.86 -23.85 15.26
N THR A 111 3.75 -23.76 15.94
CA THR A 111 3.44 -24.49 17.16
C THR A 111 2.42 -25.60 16.89
N LYS A 112 2.08 -26.41 17.90
CA LYS A 112 1.08 -27.48 17.77
C LYS A 112 -0.32 -26.95 17.42
N ARG A 113 -0.66 -25.73 17.84
CA ARG A 113 -2.01 -25.13 17.67
C ARG A 113 -1.96 -23.71 17.15
N GLY A 114 -0.99 -23.38 16.29
CA GLY A 114 -0.87 -22.05 15.75
C GLY A 114 0.56 -21.67 15.36
N SER A 115 0.90 -20.39 15.46
CA SER A 115 2.25 -19.87 15.21
C SER A 115 2.54 -18.65 16.06
N ILE A 116 3.83 -18.39 16.23
CA ILE A 116 4.33 -17.12 16.78
C ILE A 116 5.27 -16.54 15.73
N SER A 117 5.21 -15.23 15.53
CA SER A 117 6.12 -14.52 14.63
C SER A 117 6.71 -13.29 15.30
N PHE A 118 7.95 -12.96 14.92
CA PHE A 118 8.64 -11.72 15.23
C PHE A 118 9.06 -11.10 13.91
N PHE A 119 8.89 -9.80 13.75
CA PHE A 119 9.17 -9.16 12.48
C PHE A 119 9.58 -7.71 12.65
N GLN A 120 10.32 -7.23 11.66
CA GLN A 120 10.57 -5.81 11.43
C GLN A 120 10.42 -5.52 9.94
N ASN A 121 9.63 -4.49 9.62
CA ASN A 121 9.48 -3.95 8.29
C ASN A 121 9.79 -2.45 8.30
N ILE A 122 10.25 -1.94 7.16
CA ILE A 122 10.23 -0.51 6.85
C ILE A 122 9.18 -0.34 5.76
N LYS A 123 8.28 0.61 5.97
CA LYS A 123 7.21 0.98 5.05
C LYS A 123 7.29 2.44 4.69
N SER A 124 6.98 2.75 3.46
CA SER A 124 6.77 4.13 3.02
C SER A 124 5.54 4.22 2.14
N ASN A 125 4.73 5.23 2.36
CA ASN A 125 3.55 5.56 1.58
C ASN A 125 3.72 6.99 1.07
N LEU A 126 3.54 7.18 -0.22
CA LEU A 126 3.42 8.48 -0.85
C LEU A 126 2.07 8.53 -1.56
N THR A 127 1.25 9.49 -1.20
CA THR A 127 -0.07 9.68 -1.81
C THR A 127 -0.30 11.15 -2.09
N GLY A 128 -1.03 11.44 -3.16
CA GLY A 128 -1.41 12.79 -3.51
C GLY A 128 -2.63 12.80 -4.43
N GLU A 129 -3.49 13.78 -4.23
CA GLU A 129 -4.52 14.22 -5.16
C GLU A 129 -4.19 15.64 -5.59
N PHE A 130 -4.24 15.92 -6.87
CA PHE A 130 -3.91 17.24 -7.42
C PHE A 130 -4.73 17.55 -8.68
N SER A 131 -5.08 18.80 -8.81
CA SER A 131 -5.86 19.30 -9.94
C SER A 131 -4.99 19.57 -11.18
N ASN A 132 -5.62 19.73 -12.34
CA ASN A 132 -4.96 20.21 -13.54
C ASN A 132 -4.34 21.60 -13.32
N ASN A 133 -4.98 22.46 -12.52
CA ASN A 133 -4.46 23.78 -12.19
C ASN A 133 -3.06 23.71 -11.57
N MET A 134 -2.80 22.72 -10.70
CA MET A 134 -1.47 22.54 -10.10
C MET A 134 -0.43 22.10 -11.13
N THR A 135 -0.79 21.26 -12.09
CA THR A 135 0.15 20.88 -13.17
C THR A 135 0.42 22.03 -14.13
N GLU A 136 -0.58 22.89 -14.37
CA GLU A 136 -0.42 24.09 -15.17
C GLU A 136 0.52 25.11 -14.51
N ILE A 137 0.35 25.35 -13.22
CA ILE A 137 1.28 26.19 -12.45
C ILE A 137 2.69 25.63 -12.48
N ALA A 138 2.85 24.31 -12.32
CA ALA A 138 4.15 23.66 -12.35
C ALA A 138 4.82 23.78 -13.73
N ALA A 139 4.06 23.74 -14.82
CA ALA A 139 4.56 23.82 -16.19
C ALA A 139 4.82 25.27 -16.66
N ASN A 140 3.89 26.17 -16.39
CA ASN A 140 3.81 27.49 -16.99
C ASN A 140 4.02 28.64 -15.98
N GLY A 141 4.05 28.33 -14.68
CA GLY A 141 4.02 29.33 -13.61
C GLY A 141 2.62 29.92 -13.42
N PHE A 142 2.54 31.01 -12.68
CA PHE A 142 1.30 31.72 -12.39
C PHE A 142 0.93 32.66 -13.57
N VAL A 143 0.26 32.10 -14.57
CA VAL A 143 -0.13 32.85 -15.79
C VAL A 143 -1.61 33.14 -15.86
N GLU A 144 -2.44 32.36 -15.15
CA GLU A 144 -3.90 32.52 -15.13
C GLU A 144 -4.43 32.42 -13.69
N SER A 145 -5.66 32.90 -13.50
CA SER A 145 -6.36 32.75 -12.21
C SER A 145 -6.65 31.30 -11.93
N PHE A 146 -6.43 30.84 -10.71
CA PHE A 146 -6.74 29.49 -10.30
C PHE A 146 -7.29 29.42 -8.88
N SER A 147 -7.99 28.33 -8.58
CA SER A 147 -8.41 28.00 -7.21
C SER A 147 -8.16 26.51 -6.95
N SER A 148 -7.67 26.20 -5.77
CA SER A 148 -7.43 24.86 -5.30
C SER A 148 -8.10 24.64 -3.94
N SER A 149 -8.84 23.55 -3.84
CA SER A 149 -9.46 23.10 -2.58
C SER A 149 -9.45 21.58 -2.43
N SER A 150 -8.77 20.87 -3.35
CA SER A 150 -8.78 19.42 -3.42
C SER A 150 -7.39 18.79 -3.42
N GLU A 151 -6.35 19.60 -3.32
CA GLU A 151 -4.99 19.11 -3.27
C GLU A 151 -4.73 18.42 -1.93
N LYS A 152 -4.24 17.20 -2.01
CA LYS A 152 -3.84 16.41 -0.86
C LYS A 152 -2.45 15.84 -1.10
N ILE A 153 -1.61 15.90 -0.11
CA ILE A 153 -0.28 15.31 -0.13
C ILE A 153 -0.07 14.61 1.20
N GLY A 154 0.31 13.35 1.14
CA GLY A 154 0.69 12.55 2.28
C GLY A 154 1.91 11.71 1.98
N LEU A 155 2.99 11.95 2.69
CA LEU A 155 4.18 11.11 2.73
C LEU A 155 4.33 10.58 4.14
N THR A 156 4.44 9.27 4.31
CA THR A 156 4.74 8.67 5.62
C THR A 156 5.73 7.53 5.43
N ALA A 157 6.89 7.62 6.06
CA ALA A 157 7.87 6.56 6.14
C ALA A 157 8.07 6.17 7.61
N TYR A 158 8.03 4.87 7.90
CA TYR A 158 8.17 4.37 9.27
C TYR A 158 8.72 2.95 9.31
N SER A 159 9.32 2.61 10.45
CA SER A 159 9.69 1.25 10.82
C SER A 159 8.60 0.67 11.74
N GLU A 160 8.25 -0.59 11.53
CA GLU A 160 7.40 -1.36 12.44
C GLU A 160 8.17 -2.57 12.98
N ILE A 161 8.18 -2.74 14.29
CA ILE A 161 8.66 -3.93 14.99
C ILE A 161 7.48 -4.56 15.71
N GLY A 162 7.32 -5.88 15.57
CA GLY A 162 6.15 -6.49 16.17
C GLY A 162 6.28 -7.98 16.49
N VAL A 163 5.28 -8.42 17.21
CA VAL A 163 5.04 -9.83 17.54
C VAL A 163 3.66 -10.24 17.07
N GLY A 164 3.59 -11.41 16.43
CA GLY A 164 2.35 -12.01 15.96
C GLY A 164 2.08 -13.34 16.66
N ILE A 165 0.82 -13.60 16.95
CA ILE A 165 0.35 -14.87 17.49
C ILE A 165 -0.88 -15.29 16.70
N THR A 166 -0.85 -16.51 16.15
CA THR A 166 -2.00 -17.15 15.55
C THR A 166 -2.34 -18.40 16.33
N ARG A 167 -3.59 -18.63 16.63
CA ARG A 167 -4.05 -19.83 17.35
C ARG A 167 -5.25 -20.46 16.68
N THR A 168 -5.23 -21.80 16.62
CA THR A 168 -6.33 -22.60 16.09
C THR A 168 -7.21 -23.16 17.21
N PHE A 169 -8.50 -23.23 16.92
CA PHE A 169 -9.55 -23.72 17.80
C PHE A 169 -10.48 -24.68 17.03
N LEU A 170 -11.42 -25.30 17.72
CA LEU A 170 -12.48 -26.13 17.11
C LEU A 170 -11.93 -27.23 16.19
N LYS A 171 -10.89 -27.94 16.63
CA LYS A 171 -10.17 -28.95 15.80
C LYS A 171 -9.67 -28.35 14.48
N GLU A 172 -9.01 -27.18 14.56
CA GLU A 172 -8.43 -26.43 13.43
C GLU A 172 -9.46 -25.84 12.44
N LYS A 173 -10.76 -25.82 12.79
CA LYS A 173 -11.75 -25.15 11.97
C LYS A 173 -11.74 -23.63 12.09
N LEU A 174 -11.32 -23.10 13.23
CA LEU A 174 -11.23 -21.67 13.48
C LEU A 174 -9.78 -21.30 13.77
N ALA A 175 -9.26 -20.31 13.08
CA ALA A 175 -7.98 -19.67 13.40
C ALA A 175 -8.22 -18.20 13.73
N ILE A 176 -7.53 -17.69 14.75
CA ILE A 176 -7.53 -16.27 15.11
C ILE A 176 -6.08 -15.82 15.17
N GLY A 177 -5.78 -14.72 14.53
CA GLY A 177 -4.47 -14.10 14.50
C GLY A 177 -4.51 -12.67 15.04
N LEU A 178 -3.48 -12.31 15.80
CA LEU A 178 -3.26 -10.95 16.30
C LEU A 178 -1.79 -10.61 16.13
N ARG A 179 -1.50 -9.40 15.67
CA ARG A 179 -0.14 -8.84 15.63
C ARG A 179 -0.15 -7.49 16.34
N LEU A 180 0.81 -7.28 17.22
CA LEU A 180 1.03 -6.01 17.90
C LEU A 180 2.31 -5.40 17.37
N LYS A 181 2.29 -4.11 17.10
CA LYS A 181 3.34 -3.37 16.43
C LYS A 181 3.72 -2.13 17.24
N TYR A 182 5.00 -1.96 17.46
CA TYR A 182 5.58 -0.67 17.80
C TYR A 182 6.00 0.01 16.50
N LEU A 183 5.61 1.26 16.33
CA LEU A 183 5.90 2.07 15.16
C LEU A 183 6.93 3.13 15.52
N SER A 184 7.87 3.39 14.61
CA SER A 184 8.85 4.47 14.72
C SER A 184 8.81 5.28 13.43
N GLY A 185 8.33 6.53 13.52
CA GLY A 185 8.26 7.43 12.37
C GLY A 185 9.64 7.88 11.91
N ILE A 186 9.90 7.80 10.62
CA ILE A 186 11.16 8.16 9.97
C ILE A 186 11.04 9.51 9.29
N ALA A 187 10.00 9.68 8.49
CA ALA A 187 9.71 10.92 7.76
C ALA A 187 8.21 11.06 7.53
N HIS A 188 7.74 12.30 7.58
CA HIS A 188 6.35 12.62 7.32
C HIS A 188 6.22 13.98 6.65
N ALA A 189 5.26 14.10 5.73
CA ALA A 189 4.79 15.36 5.20
C ALA A 189 3.31 15.23 4.88
N GLU A 190 2.49 16.17 5.32
CA GLU A 190 1.04 16.14 5.16
C GLU A 190 0.50 17.55 4.96
N LEU A 191 -0.22 17.77 3.86
CA LEU A 191 -1.03 18.96 3.67
C LEU A 191 -2.41 18.71 4.28
N GLU A 192 -2.88 19.61 5.14
CA GLU A 192 -4.18 19.44 5.79
C GLU A 192 -5.34 19.46 4.78
N ASP A 193 -6.33 18.60 4.99
CA ASP A 193 -7.50 18.41 4.11
C ASP A 193 -8.37 19.68 3.94
N SER A 194 -8.27 20.63 4.86
CA SER A 194 -9.02 21.89 4.85
C SER A 194 -8.32 23.03 4.09
N ALA A 195 -7.13 22.78 3.55
CA ALA A 195 -6.36 23.77 2.84
C ALA A 195 -7.11 24.30 1.62
N GLN A 196 -7.24 25.60 1.52
CA GLN A 196 -7.83 26.29 0.38
C GLN A 196 -6.88 27.39 -0.06
N PHE A 197 -6.68 27.50 -1.37
CA PHE A 197 -5.81 28.51 -1.95
C PHE A 197 -6.39 28.97 -3.30
N SER A 198 -6.47 30.28 -3.52
CA SER A 198 -6.82 30.82 -4.82
C SER A 198 -5.98 32.03 -5.16
N LEU A 199 -5.63 32.15 -6.41
CA LEU A 199 -4.96 33.30 -6.99
C LEU A 199 -5.80 33.80 -8.15
N ASP A 200 -6.24 35.04 -8.08
CA ASP A 200 -6.90 35.74 -9.19
C ASP A 200 -5.90 36.71 -9.83
N ILE A 201 -5.75 36.62 -11.14
CA ILE A 201 -4.85 37.45 -11.93
C ILE A 201 -5.67 38.32 -12.88
N ASP A 202 -5.70 39.63 -12.64
CA ASP A 202 -6.33 40.59 -13.56
C ASP A 202 -5.48 40.71 -14.84
N PRO A 203 -5.97 40.24 -16.00
CA PRO A 203 -5.19 40.27 -17.23
C PRO A 203 -4.95 41.69 -17.78
N THR A 204 -5.66 42.68 -17.24
CA THR A 204 -5.55 44.08 -17.68
C THR A 204 -4.47 44.85 -16.94
N ASN A 205 -4.41 44.65 -15.63
CA ASN A 205 -3.53 45.40 -14.72
C ASN A 205 -2.39 44.53 -14.14
N PHE A 206 -2.42 43.20 -14.41
CA PHE A 206 -1.52 42.20 -13.83
C PHE A 206 -1.53 42.25 -12.30
N LEU A 207 -2.64 42.61 -11.70
CA LEU A 207 -2.85 42.54 -10.27
C LEU A 207 -3.10 41.08 -9.87
N TRP A 208 -2.45 40.63 -8.83
CA TRP A 208 -2.67 39.34 -8.25
C TRP A 208 -3.43 39.48 -6.94
N THR A 209 -4.55 38.80 -6.83
CA THR A 209 -5.33 38.73 -5.59
C THR A 209 -5.25 37.34 -5.01
N LEU A 210 -4.61 37.23 -3.86
CA LEU A 210 -4.38 35.95 -3.17
C LEU A 210 -5.44 35.79 -2.08
N ASN A 211 -6.05 34.60 -2.05
CA ASN A 211 -6.85 34.14 -0.92
C ASN A 211 -6.31 32.77 -0.46
N SER A 212 -6.17 32.59 0.83
CA SER A 212 -5.76 31.34 1.44
C SER A 212 -6.50 31.11 2.77
N SER A 213 -6.80 29.87 3.07
CA SER A 213 -7.45 29.47 4.31
C SER A 213 -6.99 28.09 4.73
N ASN A 214 -6.60 27.93 6.00
CA ASN A 214 -6.20 26.67 6.62
C ASN A 214 -5.06 25.93 5.88
N VAL A 215 -4.15 26.63 5.23
CA VAL A 215 -3.04 26.01 4.51
C VAL A 215 -1.93 25.68 5.51
N THR A 216 -1.90 24.43 5.95
CA THR A 216 -0.89 23.92 6.89
C THR A 216 -0.20 22.69 6.29
N LEU A 217 1.12 22.76 6.18
CA LEU A 217 1.98 21.64 5.82
C LEU A 217 2.70 21.15 7.09
N ASN A 218 2.31 19.99 7.58
CA ASN A 218 2.95 19.33 8.70
C ASN A 218 4.10 18.45 8.21
N THR A 219 5.29 18.62 8.74
CA THR A 219 6.46 17.80 8.39
C THR A 219 7.16 17.28 9.63
N SER A 220 7.85 16.15 9.48
CA SER A 220 8.74 15.60 10.51
C SER A 220 9.82 14.73 9.87
N GLY A 221 11.06 14.86 10.34
CA GLY A 221 12.20 14.05 9.89
C GLY A 221 12.62 14.28 8.44
N GLY A 222 13.34 13.33 7.88
CA GLY A 222 13.71 13.31 6.44
C GLY A 222 15.06 13.93 6.10
N THR A 223 15.68 14.72 6.97
CA THR A 223 16.97 15.35 6.70
C THR A 223 18.16 14.46 7.05
N ASP A 224 18.06 13.69 8.15
CA ASP A 224 19.09 12.76 8.60
C ASP A 224 18.47 11.43 9.03
N ILE A 225 18.48 10.44 8.15
CA ILE A 225 18.02 9.09 8.49
C ILE A 225 19.13 8.36 9.24
N ASP A 226 19.15 8.51 10.54
CA ASP A 226 20.08 7.81 11.43
C ASP A 226 19.43 6.54 12.06
N LYS A 227 20.19 5.86 12.91
CA LYS A 227 19.67 4.67 13.62
C LYS A 227 18.51 4.97 14.55
N LYS A 228 18.38 6.20 15.05
CA LYS A 228 17.29 6.60 15.96
C LYS A 228 15.97 6.67 15.20
N ALA A 229 15.97 7.16 13.95
CA ALA A 229 14.79 7.21 13.10
C ALA A 229 14.17 5.83 12.90
N VAL A 230 14.99 4.76 12.83
CA VAL A 230 14.52 3.39 12.64
C VAL A 230 14.01 2.73 13.94
N PHE A 231 14.48 3.19 15.11
CA PHE A 231 14.27 2.46 16.37
C PHE A 231 13.69 3.26 17.52
N GLY A 232 13.39 4.52 17.42
CA GLY A 232 12.98 5.24 18.63
C GLY A 232 12.46 6.64 18.52
N GLN A 233 12.45 7.25 17.34
CA GLN A 233 11.84 8.56 17.15
C GLN A 233 10.36 8.40 16.78
N ASN A 234 9.56 9.42 17.08
CA ASN A 234 8.17 9.50 16.64
C ASN A 234 7.37 8.22 16.92
N ALA A 235 7.17 7.91 18.19
CA ALA A 235 6.60 6.65 18.64
C ALA A 235 5.13 6.49 18.25
N GLY A 236 4.77 5.28 17.83
CA GLY A 236 3.40 4.90 17.50
C GLY A 236 3.09 3.46 17.87
N PHE A 237 1.83 3.10 17.73
CA PHE A 237 1.35 1.75 17.93
C PHE A 237 0.40 1.35 16.82
N GLY A 238 0.46 0.07 16.47
CA GLY A 238 -0.44 -0.53 15.50
C GLY A 238 -0.79 -1.96 15.86
N MET A 239 -1.84 -2.46 15.25
CA MET A 239 -2.24 -3.85 15.37
C MET A 239 -2.85 -4.37 14.08
N ASP A 240 -2.72 -5.69 13.89
CA ASP A 240 -3.44 -6.45 12.87
C ASP A 240 -4.28 -7.53 13.56
N PHE A 241 -5.45 -7.75 13.02
CA PHE A 241 -6.37 -8.78 13.47
C PHE A 241 -6.81 -9.63 12.29
N GLY A 242 -7.01 -10.93 12.52
CA GLY A 242 -7.57 -11.81 11.50
C GLY A 242 -8.33 -12.98 12.10
N ILE A 243 -9.26 -13.49 11.31
CA ILE A 243 -10.03 -14.69 11.61
C ILE A 243 -10.19 -15.52 10.34
N SER A 244 -10.01 -16.83 10.47
CA SER A 244 -10.25 -17.79 9.39
C SER A 244 -11.17 -18.89 9.90
N TYR A 245 -12.19 -19.24 9.10
CA TYR A 245 -13.13 -20.28 9.43
C TYR A 245 -13.29 -21.30 8.30
N LYS A 246 -12.99 -22.56 8.60
CA LYS A 246 -13.22 -23.70 7.70
C LYS A 246 -14.66 -24.21 7.88
N LEU A 247 -15.53 -23.88 6.94
CA LEU A 247 -16.91 -24.38 6.95
C LEU A 247 -16.93 -25.89 6.79
N ASN A 248 -16.13 -26.41 5.85
CA ASN A 248 -15.91 -27.82 5.58
C ASN A 248 -14.55 -28.02 4.89
N ASP A 249 -14.25 -29.24 4.43
CA ASP A 249 -12.97 -29.54 3.77
C ASP A 249 -12.74 -28.81 2.44
N LYS A 250 -13.80 -28.26 1.85
CA LYS A 250 -13.74 -27.57 0.57
C LYS A 250 -13.81 -26.05 0.70
N PHE A 251 -14.49 -25.52 1.71
CA PHE A 251 -14.75 -24.08 1.84
C PHE A 251 -14.18 -23.52 3.12
N SER A 252 -13.43 -22.45 3.01
CA SER A 252 -13.03 -21.60 4.14
C SER A 252 -13.18 -20.11 3.79
N PHE A 253 -13.32 -19.31 4.83
CA PHE A 253 -13.47 -17.86 4.77
C PHE A 253 -12.44 -17.21 5.67
N ASP A 254 -11.80 -16.18 5.17
CA ASP A 254 -10.80 -15.41 5.89
C ASP A 254 -11.23 -13.94 5.94
N PHE A 255 -11.06 -13.31 7.07
CA PHE A 255 -11.21 -11.88 7.29
C PHE A 255 -9.96 -11.36 7.98
N SER A 256 -9.46 -10.21 7.56
CA SER A 256 -8.42 -9.49 8.29
C SER A 256 -8.57 -7.98 8.20
N ALA A 257 -8.14 -7.32 9.27
CA ALA A 257 -7.99 -5.88 9.37
C ALA A 257 -6.55 -5.62 9.83
N ASN A 258 -5.79 -4.88 9.04
CA ASN A 258 -4.36 -4.67 9.23
C ASN A 258 -4.03 -3.19 9.30
N ASP A 259 -2.86 -2.88 9.86
CA ASP A 259 -2.32 -1.54 9.97
C ASP A 259 -3.24 -0.56 10.71
N LEU A 260 -4.00 -1.10 11.71
CA LEU A 260 -4.83 -0.28 12.60
C LEU A 260 -3.91 0.44 13.59
N GLY A 261 -3.52 1.65 13.28
CA GLY A 261 -2.53 2.36 14.09
C GLY A 261 -2.27 3.80 13.69
N SER A 262 -1.41 4.43 14.48
CA SER A 262 -1.03 5.84 14.31
C SER A 262 0.35 6.10 14.87
N ILE A 263 0.98 7.18 14.41
CA ILE A 263 2.27 7.69 14.85
C ILE A 263 2.08 9.07 15.44
N ASN A 264 2.73 9.35 16.59
CA ASN A 264 2.82 10.68 17.16
C ASN A 264 4.16 11.28 16.73
N TRP A 265 4.11 12.38 16.01
CA TRP A 265 5.25 13.10 15.51
C TRP A 265 5.64 14.17 16.53
N THR A 266 6.77 13.99 17.18
CA THR A 266 7.26 14.82 18.30
C THR A 266 8.69 15.27 18.13
N GLU A 267 9.45 14.60 17.25
CA GLU A 267 10.85 14.88 16.98
C GLU A 267 10.99 15.41 15.55
N ASP A 268 11.88 16.38 15.37
CA ASP A 268 12.16 17.02 14.08
C ASP A 268 10.89 17.51 13.36
N VAL A 269 9.96 18.08 14.13
CA VAL A 269 8.68 18.58 13.63
C VAL A 269 8.82 20.02 13.18
N THR A 270 8.30 20.31 12.00
CA THR A 270 8.07 21.68 11.52
C THR A 270 6.69 21.75 10.85
N ASN A 271 5.86 22.67 11.34
CA ASN A 271 4.58 22.98 10.75
C ASN A 271 4.71 24.33 10.05
N TYR A 272 4.49 24.33 8.74
CA TYR A 272 4.45 25.55 7.93
C TYR A 272 2.99 25.97 7.79
N ASN A 273 2.64 27.10 8.39
CA ASN A 273 1.30 27.65 8.31
C ASN A 273 1.33 28.89 7.42
N LEU A 274 0.58 28.85 6.33
CA LEU A 274 0.27 30.06 5.56
C LEU A 274 -0.83 30.80 6.32
N GLU A 275 -0.62 32.09 6.60
CA GLU A 275 -1.66 32.90 7.21
C GLU A 275 -2.89 32.98 6.30
N ASP A 276 -4.07 32.96 6.90
CA ASP A 276 -5.31 33.14 6.15
C ASP A 276 -5.29 34.53 5.50
N ALA A 277 -5.36 34.54 4.19
CA ALA A 277 -5.34 35.74 3.39
C ALA A 277 -6.71 35.94 2.73
N THR A 278 -7.23 37.15 2.78
CA THR A 278 -8.46 37.55 2.08
C THR A 278 -8.14 38.78 1.24
N ASP A 279 -8.27 38.63 -0.06
CA ASP A 279 -8.06 39.71 -1.05
C ASP A 279 -6.71 40.43 -0.89
N VAL A 280 -5.64 39.70 -0.59
CA VAL A 280 -4.30 40.29 -0.54
C VAL A 280 -3.86 40.59 -1.97
N VAL A 281 -3.71 41.88 -2.25
CA VAL A 281 -3.37 42.38 -3.58
C VAL A 281 -1.89 42.63 -3.72
N TYR A 282 -1.32 42.05 -4.78
CA TYR A 282 0.07 42.26 -5.16
C TYR A 282 0.14 43.01 -6.48
N ASN A 283 0.81 44.17 -6.48
CA ASN A 283 0.86 45.11 -7.62
C ASN A 283 2.05 44.89 -8.57
N GLY A 284 2.75 43.79 -8.45
CA GLY A 284 3.93 43.50 -9.27
C GLY A 284 5.26 43.91 -8.60
N ILE A 285 6.37 43.62 -9.26
CA ILE A 285 7.73 43.90 -8.80
C ILE A 285 8.25 45.11 -9.59
N GLU A 286 8.72 46.11 -8.88
CA GLU A 286 9.56 47.17 -9.47
C GLU A 286 11.00 46.64 -9.58
N PHE A 287 11.44 46.33 -10.79
CA PHE A 287 12.79 45.86 -11.04
C PHE A 287 13.75 47.09 -11.09
N GLU A 288 14.49 47.31 -10.02
CA GLU A 288 15.56 48.29 -10.02
C GLU A 288 16.79 47.82 -10.77
N ASN A 289 17.04 46.51 -10.84
CA ASN A 289 18.23 45.95 -11.50
C ASN A 289 17.93 44.57 -12.13
N ARG A 290 18.22 44.40 -13.43
CA ARG A 290 17.96 43.12 -14.16
C ARG A 290 18.78 41.91 -13.66
N ASP A 291 19.83 42.15 -12.91
CA ASP A 291 20.74 41.09 -12.44
C ASP A 291 20.20 40.35 -11.20
N ASN A 292 19.19 40.91 -10.49
CA ASN A 292 18.62 40.36 -9.25
C ASN A 292 17.15 39.91 -9.38
N VAL A 293 16.60 39.78 -10.59
CA VAL A 293 15.19 39.46 -10.83
C VAL A 293 14.70 38.24 -10.04
N ARG A 294 15.53 37.22 -9.89
CA ARG A 294 15.20 36.01 -9.14
C ARG A 294 15.04 36.28 -7.64
N ASP A 295 15.99 37.01 -7.08
CA ASP A 295 16.01 37.31 -5.64
C ASP A 295 14.88 38.28 -5.31
N ASP A 296 14.60 39.25 -6.19
CA ASP A 296 13.50 40.22 -6.04
C ASP A 296 12.13 39.48 -6.12
N LEU A 297 11.98 38.52 -7.04
CA LEU A 297 10.80 37.67 -7.14
C LEU A 297 10.62 36.80 -5.90
N GLU A 298 11.69 36.15 -5.45
CA GLU A 298 11.65 35.31 -4.26
C GLU A 298 11.29 36.11 -3.01
N ASN A 299 11.88 37.29 -2.84
CA ASN A 299 11.56 38.21 -1.74
C ASN A 299 10.13 38.75 -1.82
N ALA A 300 9.64 39.04 -3.01
CA ALA A 300 8.29 39.50 -3.21
C ALA A 300 7.27 38.38 -2.89
N LEU A 301 7.52 37.17 -3.35
CA LEU A 301 6.68 36.00 -2.99
C LEU A 301 6.71 35.74 -1.47
N ARG A 302 7.87 35.83 -0.82
CA ARG A 302 7.97 35.69 0.64
C ARG A 302 7.20 36.77 1.40
N ASN A 303 7.12 37.98 0.86
CA ASN A 303 6.37 39.07 1.47
C ASN A 303 4.85 38.96 1.29
N ILE A 304 4.40 38.21 0.26
CA ILE A 304 2.97 37.95 0.02
C ILE A 304 2.54 36.73 0.82
N ILE A 305 3.41 35.72 0.87
CA ILE A 305 3.18 34.44 1.52
C ILE A 305 3.92 34.49 2.86
N ASP A 306 3.33 35.13 3.86
CA ASP A 306 3.88 35.10 5.21
C ASP A 306 3.60 33.70 5.81
N THR A 307 4.68 32.91 5.95
CA THR A 307 4.61 31.55 6.51
C THR A 307 5.10 31.59 7.94
N ASN A 308 4.22 31.26 8.86
CA ASN A 308 4.56 31.04 10.25
C ASN A 308 5.04 29.61 10.48
N GLU A 309 6.24 29.46 11.02
CA GLU A 309 6.76 28.16 11.41
C GLU A 309 6.44 27.88 12.86
N SER A 310 6.02 26.65 13.16
CA SER A 310 5.85 26.14 14.50
C SER A 310 6.36 24.70 14.62
N ASN A 311 6.63 24.26 15.83
CA ASN A 311 7.12 22.90 16.11
C ASN A 311 6.11 22.12 16.96
N ASN A 312 4.84 22.26 16.66
CA ASN A 312 3.76 21.59 17.37
C ASN A 312 3.70 20.11 16.98
N SER A 313 3.74 19.23 17.98
CA SER A 313 3.56 17.82 17.75
C SER A 313 2.18 17.52 17.17
N PHE A 314 2.11 16.56 16.27
CA PHE A 314 0.87 16.13 15.66
C PHE A 314 0.80 14.59 15.57
N LYS A 315 -0.33 14.06 15.12
CA LYS A 315 -0.59 12.64 15.02
C LYS A 315 -1.15 12.31 13.65
N SER A 316 -0.58 11.30 12.99
CA SER A 316 -1.12 10.77 11.73
C SER A 316 -1.50 9.29 11.84
N ASN A 317 -2.48 8.87 11.06
CA ASN A 317 -2.85 7.47 10.87
C ASN A 317 -1.97 6.86 9.79
N ILE A 318 -1.64 5.55 9.93
CA ILE A 318 -0.82 4.84 8.94
C ILE A 318 -1.64 4.24 7.79
N GLY A 319 -2.97 4.47 7.81
CA GLY A 319 -3.91 3.84 6.90
C GLY A 319 -4.24 2.39 7.30
N SER A 320 -5.46 1.95 7.05
CA SER A 320 -5.92 0.62 7.45
C SER A 320 -6.40 -0.21 6.27
N LYS A 321 -6.13 -1.51 6.30
CA LYS A 321 -6.41 -2.44 5.20
C LYS A 321 -7.38 -3.51 5.67
N ILE A 322 -8.45 -3.72 4.93
CA ILE A 322 -9.45 -4.76 5.18
C ILE A 322 -9.41 -5.75 4.04
N LEU A 323 -9.38 -7.03 4.39
CA LEU A 323 -9.41 -8.12 3.44
C LEU A 323 -10.46 -9.14 3.85
N PHE A 324 -11.28 -9.54 2.88
CA PHE A 324 -12.18 -10.68 3.01
C PHE A 324 -11.93 -11.65 1.85
N SER A 325 -11.80 -12.93 2.16
CA SER A 325 -11.54 -13.94 1.15
C SER A 325 -12.36 -15.20 1.38
N SER A 326 -12.77 -15.84 0.30
CA SER A 326 -13.33 -17.19 0.30
C SER A 326 -12.44 -18.12 -0.50
N LYS A 327 -12.09 -19.27 0.07
CA LYS A 327 -11.27 -20.31 -0.56
C LYS A 327 -12.14 -21.50 -0.88
N TYR A 328 -12.03 -22.02 -2.12
CA TYR A 328 -12.62 -23.27 -2.56
C TYR A 328 -11.53 -24.27 -2.93
N GLN A 329 -11.40 -25.34 -2.15
CA GLN A 329 -10.49 -26.47 -2.42
C GLN A 329 -11.14 -27.40 -3.42
N MET A 330 -10.83 -27.24 -4.72
CA MET A 330 -11.39 -28.07 -5.78
C MET A 330 -10.85 -29.50 -5.72
N SER A 331 -9.56 -29.66 -5.43
CA SER A 331 -8.87 -30.92 -5.21
C SER A 331 -7.71 -30.72 -4.22
N GLU A 332 -7.00 -31.78 -3.84
CA GLU A 332 -5.83 -31.67 -2.96
C GLU A 332 -4.77 -30.67 -3.43
N LYS A 333 -4.70 -30.40 -4.72
CA LYS A 333 -3.69 -29.54 -5.33
C LYS A 333 -4.24 -28.26 -5.97
N ASN A 334 -5.55 -28.16 -6.17
CA ASN A 334 -6.14 -27.07 -6.95
C ASN A 334 -7.07 -26.24 -6.06
N VAL A 335 -6.80 -24.96 -5.97
CA VAL A 335 -7.49 -24.02 -5.12
C VAL A 335 -7.99 -22.84 -5.93
N PHE A 336 -9.23 -22.47 -5.72
CA PHE A 336 -9.78 -21.19 -6.17
C PHE A 336 -9.98 -20.27 -4.96
N ARG A 337 -9.78 -18.97 -5.18
CA ARG A 337 -9.95 -17.96 -4.15
C ARG A 337 -10.65 -16.73 -4.73
N ALA A 338 -11.70 -16.28 -4.06
CA ALA A 338 -12.29 -14.97 -4.32
C ALA A 338 -11.91 -14.04 -3.19
N THR A 339 -11.41 -12.86 -3.50
CA THR A 339 -10.88 -11.91 -2.53
C THR A 339 -11.47 -10.54 -2.77
N TYR A 340 -11.91 -9.89 -1.70
CA TYR A 340 -12.22 -8.47 -1.61
C TYR A 340 -11.14 -7.81 -0.78
N PHE A 341 -10.65 -6.66 -1.22
CA PHE A 341 -9.71 -5.85 -0.49
C PHE A 341 -10.11 -4.39 -0.51
N SER A 342 -9.89 -3.69 0.60
CA SER A 342 -10.12 -2.26 0.76
C SER A 342 -9.00 -1.65 1.57
N TYR A 343 -8.51 -0.52 1.11
CA TYR A 343 -7.51 0.30 1.79
C TYR A 343 -8.11 1.65 2.15
N ASN A 344 -8.22 1.92 3.44
CA ASN A 344 -8.58 3.23 3.96
C ASN A 344 -7.29 4.05 4.12
N ASN A 345 -6.91 4.73 3.04
CA ASN A 345 -5.77 5.64 3.04
C ASN A 345 -6.20 6.97 3.68
N PRO A 346 -5.38 7.58 4.57
CA PRO A 346 -5.76 8.82 5.24
C PRO A 346 -5.82 10.04 4.30
N TYR A 347 -5.20 9.98 3.13
CA TYR A 347 -5.01 11.16 2.25
C TYR A 347 -5.77 11.06 0.92
N VAL A 348 -6.04 9.84 0.45
CA VAL A 348 -6.64 9.60 -0.88
C VAL A 348 -7.75 8.57 -0.75
N ASP A 349 -8.87 8.81 -1.45
CA ASP A 349 -9.95 7.82 -1.53
C ASP A 349 -9.55 6.67 -2.46
N ILE A 350 -9.16 5.54 -1.88
CA ILE A 350 -8.82 4.33 -2.61
C ILE A 350 -10.03 3.40 -2.66
N LYS A 351 -10.52 3.17 -3.87
CA LYS A 351 -11.68 2.31 -4.12
C LYS A 351 -11.32 0.83 -3.92
N PRO A 352 -12.24 -0.02 -3.45
CA PRO A 352 -11.96 -1.42 -3.18
C PRO A 352 -11.69 -2.26 -4.43
N SER A 353 -11.01 -3.42 -4.25
CA SER A 353 -10.73 -4.39 -5.31
C SER A 353 -11.33 -5.76 -5.07
N PHE A 354 -11.52 -6.49 -6.18
CA PHE A 354 -11.98 -7.87 -6.21
C PHE A 354 -11.05 -8.70 -7.08
N GLY A 355 -10.71 -9.88 -6.61
CA GLY A 355 -9.89 -10.83 -7.35
C GLY A 355 -10.46 -12.24 -7.32
N LEU A 356 -10.28 -12.95 -8.44
CA LEU A 356 -10.54 -14.38 -8.57
C LEU A 356 -9.24 -15.07 -8.94
N GLY A 357 -8.68 -15.82 -8.00
CA GLY A 357 -7.41 -16.51 -8.16
C GLY A 357 -7.56 -18.01 -8.28
N TYR A 358 -6.66 -18.61 -9.04
CA TYR A 358 -6.42 -20.05 -9.08
C TYR A 358 -4.98 -20.33 -8.73
N ASN A 359 -4.75 -21.21 -7.77
CA ASN A 359 -3.42 -21.71 -7.43
C ASN A 359 -3.35 -23.22 -7.51
N ARG A 360 -2.22 -23.71 -8.04
CA ARG A 360 -1.83 -25.10 -7.91
C ARG A 360 -0.82 -25.22 -6.77
N GLU A 361 -1.26 -25.88 -5.72
CA GLU A 361 -0.51 -26.08 -4.49
C GLU A 361 0.15 -27.46 -4.51
N LEU A 362 1.48 -27.48 -4.43
CA LEU A 362 2.30 -28.68 -4.34
C LEU A 362 3.03 -28.72 -2.98
N ASN A 363 3.69 -29.82 -2.67
CA ASN A 363 4.36 -29.94 -1.37
C ASN A 363 5.42 -28.85 -1.13
N LYS A 364 6.21 -28.54 -2.17
CA LYS A 364 7.35 -27.62 -2.10
C LYS A 364 7.20 -26.37 -2.97
N SER A 365 6.07 -26.21 -3.65
CA SER A 365 5.82 -25.06 -4.51
C SER A 365 4.34 -24.76 -4.62
N THR A 366 4.04 -23.52 -4.89
CA THR A 366 2.72 -23.05 -5.33
C THR A 366 2.90 -22.08 -6.47
N TYR A 367 2.00 -22.11 -7.43
CA TYR A 367 1.96 -21.13 -8.51
C TYR A 367 0.52 -20.92 -8.94
N GLY A 368 0.22 -19.73 -9.36
CA GLY A 368 -1.14 -19.39 -9.72
C GLY A 368 -1.26 -18.12 -10.54
N VAL A 369 -2.48 -17.90 -10.95
CA VAL A 369 -2.91 -16.69 -11.68
C VAL A 369 -4.09 -16.07 -10.95
N ILE A 370 -4.25 -14.78 -11.10
CA ILE A 370 -5.39 -14.03 -10.58
C ILE A 370 -5.95 -13.11 -11.66
N ALA A 371 -7.25 -13.10 -11.78
CA ALA A 371 -7.97 -12.05 -12.49
C ALA A 371 -8.54 -11.09 -11.46
N SER A 372 -8.27 -9.81 -11.60
CA SER A 372 -8.73 -8.79 -10.67
C SER A 372 -9.32 -7.59 -11.39
N THR A 373 -10.19 -6.89 -10.68
CA THR A 373 -10.79 -5.63 -11.11
C THR A 373 -10.98 -4.72 -9.91
N GLY A 374 -11.01 -3.44 -10.15
CA GLY A 374 -11.19 -2.45 -9.11
C GLY A 374 -10.02 -1.46 -9.07
N GLY A 375 -9.94 -0.58 -8.02
CA GLY A 375 -8.93 0.46 -7.89
C GLY A 375 -9.29 1.78 -8.53
N ASN A 376 -8.46 2.78 -8.29
CA ASN A 376 -8.74 4.11 -8.80
C ASN A 376 -8.68 4.17 -10.34
N ASN A 377 -7.85 3.38 -10.98
CA ASN A 377 -7.76 3.32 -12.44
C ASN A 377 -8.80 2.44 -13.11
N GLY A 378 -9.47 1.55 -12.35
CA GLY A 378 -10.41 0.58 -12.93
C GLY A 378 -9.73 -0.37 -13.90
N GLY A 379 -10.53 -1.24 -14.50
CA GLY A 379 -10.03 -2.15 -15.53
C GLY A 379 -9.85 -3.57 -15.02
N PHE A 380 -9.56 -4.44 -15.97
CA PHE A 380 -9.31 -5.85 -15.75
C PHE A 380 -7.81 -6.10 -15.77
N ARG A 381 -7.32 -6.81 -14.77
CA ARG A 381 -5.90 -7.15 -14.61
C ARG A 381 -5.72 -8.65 -14.50
N LEU A 382 -4.60 -9.12 -15.01
CA LEU A 382 -4.15 -10.51 -14.86
C LEU A 382 -2.81 -10.53 -14.16
N GLY A 383 -2.77 -11.17 -13.01
CA GLY A 383 -1.57 -11.32 -12.20
C GLY A 383 -1.14 -12.77 -12.05
N ALA A 384 0.03 -12.97 -11.48
CA ALA A 384 0.58 -14.27 -11.15
C ALA A 384 1.36 -14.28 -9.86
N ASN A 385 1.50 -15.47 -9.33
CA ASN A 385 2.33 -15.73 -8.17
C ASN A 385 3.05 -17.08 -8.28
N LEU A 386 4.21 -17.13 -7.62
CA LEU A 386 5.04 -18.33 -7.53
C LEU A 386 5.76 -18.35 -6.19
N ALA A 387 5.79 -19.49 -5.53
CA ALA A 387 6.74 -19.77 -4.47
C ALA A 387 7.31 -21.17 -4.64
N VAL A 388 8.62 -21.29 -4.58
CA VAL A 388 9.35 -22.56 -4.78
C VAL A 388 10.36 -22.75 -3.66
N GLN A 389 10.38 -23.95 -3.08
CA GLN A 389 11.37 -24.36 -2.11
C GLN A 389 12.48 -25.18 -2.76
N LEU A 390 13.70 -24.74 -2.59
CA LEU A 390 14.95 -25.37 -3.03
C LEU A 390 15.77 -25.76 -1.79
N GLY A 391 15.57 -26.98 -1.30
CA GLY A 391 16.19 -27.39 -0.04
C GLY A 391 15.64 -26.59 1.15
N PHE A 392 16.50 -25.84 1.83
CA PHE A 392 16.15 -24.93 2.91
C PHE A 392 15.82 -23.50 2.42
N LEU A 393 16.09 -23.21 1.17
CA LEU A 393 15.84 -21.91 0.54
C LEU A 393 14.44 -21.89 -0.09
N GLN A 394 13.72 -20.79 0.09
CA GLN A 394 12.49 -20.50 -0.63
C GLN A 394 12.64 -19.22 -1.41
N LEU A 395 12.26 -19.28 -2.68
CA LEU A 395 12.12 -18.10 -3.55
C LEU A 395 10.63 -17.87 -3.80
N TYR A 396 10.20 -16.62 -3.80
CA TYR A 396 8.85 -16.27 -4.17
C TYR A 396 8.78 -14.96 -4.97
N GLY A 397 7.72 -14.85 -5.76
CA GLY A 397 7.38 -13.65 -6.51
C GLY A 397 5.88 -13.57 -6.76
N ALA A 398 5.37 -12.37 -6.82
CA ALA A 398 4.00 -12.07 -7.17
C ALA A 398 3.92 -10.73 -7.91
N ILE A 399 3.00 -10.66 -8.86
CA ILE A 399 2.66 -9.47 -9.64
C ILE A 399 1.17 -9.51 -9.94
N ASP A 400 0.46 -8.37 -9.83
CA ASP A 400 -0.99 -8.33 -10.06
C ASP A 400 -1.37 -7.94 -11.49
N ASP A 401 -0.43 -7.34 -12.24
CA ASP A 401 -0.67 -7.00 -13.63
C ASP A 401 0.52 -7.39 -14.52
N PHE A 402 0.28 -8.37 -15.38
CA PHE A 402 1.24 -8.78 -16.41
C PHE A 402 1.38 -7.78 -17.55
N SER A 403 0.39 -6.94 -17.80
CA SER A 403 0.45 -6.00 -18.91
C SER A 403 1.62 -5.03 -18.73
N SER A 404 1.97 -4.72 -17.50
CA SER A 404 3.15 -3.95 -17.14
C SER A 404 4.48 -4.62 -17.48
N LEU A 405 4.51 -5.96 -17.70
CA LEU A 405 5.72 -6.70 -18.11
C LEU A 405 5.88 -6.79 -19.63
N TYR A 406 4.78 -6.81 -20.40
CA TYR A 406 4.81 -6.92 -21.87
C TYR A 406 4.86 -5.54 -22.54
N GLY A 407 4.30 -4.52 -21.92
CA GLY A 407 4.54 -3.12 -22.22
C GLY A 407 5.85 -2.67 -21.54
N LYS A 408 6.33 -1.52 -21.92
CA LYS A 408 7.34 -0.87 -21.10
C LYS A 408 6.67 -0.44 -19.79
N VAL A 409 7.29 -0.70 -18.63
CA VAL A 409 6.76 -0.34 -17.31
C VAL A 409 6.39 1.14 -17.25
N GLU A 410 7.15 1.96 -17.96
CA GLU A 410 6.91 3.39 -18.11
C GLU A 410 5.60 3.74 -18.83
N GLN A 411 4.99 2.83 -19.60
CA GLN A 411 3.71 3.03 -20.28
C GLN A 411 2.51 2.64 -19.42
N SER A 412 2.77 2.09 -18.25
CA SER A 412 1.73 1.74 -17.28
C SER A 412 1.52 2.88 -16.28
N ASN A 413 0.29 3.07 -15.89
CA ASN A 413 -0.10 3.93 -14.77
C ASN A 413 -0.27 3.13 -13.47
N GLU A 414 0.04 1.84 -13.50
CA GLU A 414 0.00 0.94 -12.36
C GLU A 414 1.11 -0.11 -12.49
N ALA A 415 1.85 -0.32 -11.42
CA ALA A 415 2.81 -1.41 -11.31
C ALA A 415 2.87 -1.90 -9.86
N ASN A 416 2.87 -3.21 -9.67
CA ASN A 416 3.10 -3.79 -8.36
C ASN A 416 3.91 -5.08 -8.45
N PHE A 417 4.64 -5.35 -7.41
CA PHE A 417 5.41 -6.59 -7.30
C PHE A 417 5.73 -6.91 -5.84
N ARG A 418 5.92 -8.20 -5.56
CA ARG A 418 6.51 -8.71 -4.32
C ARG A 418 7.50 -9.80 -4.67
N LEU A 419 8.71 -9.69 -4.13
CA LEU A 419 9.78 -10.65 -4.35
C LEU A 419 10.48 -10.95 -3.02
N GLY A 420 11.00 -12.17 -2.88
CA GLY A 420 11.77 -12.45 -1.69
C GLY A 420 12.37 -13.83 -1.60
N ILE A 421 13.23 -13.95 -0.58
CA ILE A 421 14.00 -15.14 -0.25
C ILE A 421 13.81 -15.45 1.24
N ASN A 422 13.40 -16.67 1.54
CA ASN A 422 13.26 -17.17 2.90
C ASN A 422 14.09 -18.41 3.14
N PHE A 423 14.41 -18.68 4.40
CA PHE A 423 15.06 -19.88 4.89
C PHE A 423 14.06 -20.70 5.72
N LEU A 424 13.85 -21.94 5.33
CA LEU A 424 12.81 -22.82 5.85
C LEU A 424 13.41 -24.07 6.46
N PHE A 425 13.01 -24.41 7.69
CA PHE A 425 13.50 -25.58 8.38
C PHE A 425 12.36 -26.34 9.04
N GLY A 426 12.52 -27.65 9.18
CA GLY A 426 11.57 -28.50 9.90
C GLY A 426 10.24 -28.66 9.18
N TYR A 427 10.27 -29.18 7.94
CA TYR A 427 9.05 -29.49 7.18
C TYR A 427 8.16 -30.47 7.94
N SER A 428 6.90 -30.11 8.16
CA SER A 428 5.87 -30.98 8.71
C SER A 428 4.77 -31.15 7.66
N ALA A 429 4.88 -32.18 6.82
CA ALA A 429 3.92 -32.45 5.76
C ALA A 429 2.58 -33.00 6.26
N LYS A 430 2.53 -33.47 7.51
CA LYS A 430 1.32 -34.07 8.09
C LYS A 430 0.92 -33.33 9.35
N SER A 431 -0.36 -33.06 9.50
CA SER A 431 -0.96 -32.62 10.76
C SER A 431 -0.70 -33.70 11.85
N ASN A 432 -0.73 -33.32 13.10
CA ASN A 432 -0.61 -34.31 14.16
C ASN A 432 -1.76 -35.33 14.17
N ASP A 433 -2.93 -34.95 13.65
CA ASP A 433 -4.09 -35.84 13.50
C ASP A 433 -3.86 -36.91 12.43
N ASP A 434 -3.17 -36.58 11.31
CA ASP A 434 -2.79 -37.55 10.30
C ASP A 434 -1.78 -38.57 10.85
N LYS A 435 -0.85 -38.14 11.71
CA LYS A 435 0.10 -39.06 12.37
C LYS A 435 -0.55 -39.92 13.43
N LEU A 436 -1.56 -39.41 14.13
CA LEU A 436 -2.35 -40.17 15.09
C LEU A 436 -3.23 -41.19 14.37
N ALA A 437 -3.91 -40.80 13.29
CA ALA A 437 -4.71 -41.71 12.46
C ALA A 437 -3.85 -42.86 11.85
N GLU A 438 -2.65 -42.51 11.35
CA GLU A 438 -1.71 -43.50 10.81
C GLU A 438 -1.18 -44.45 11.91
N LYS A 439 -0.91 -43.94 13.13
CA LYS A 439 -0.51 -44.72 14.28
C LYS A 439 -1.63 -45.62 14.79
N ASP A 440 -2.87 -45.13 14.78
CA ASP A 440 -4.04 -45.93 15.16
C ASP A 440 -4.35 -47.00 14.12
N GLN A 441 -4.20 -46.71 12.82
CA GLN A 441 -4.28 -47.75 11.78
C GLN A 441 -3.19 -48.79 11.86
N LEU A 442 -1.95 -48.39 12.17
CA LEU A 442 -0.85 -49.34 12.42
C LEU A 442 -1.09 -50.22 13.66
N LEU A 443 -1.68 -49.65 14.72
CA LEU A 443 -2.05 -50.40 15.93
C LEU A 443 -3.19 -51.38 15.68
N ILE A 444 -4.17 -51.01 14.82
CA ILE A 444 -5.27 -51.90 14.43
C ILE A 444 -4.74 -53.04 13.57
N ASN A 445 -3.88 -52.74 12.60
CA ASN A 445 -3.28 -53.77 11.72
C ASN A 445 -2.36 -54.72 12.46
N ASN A 446 -1.62 -54.26 13.50
CA ASN A 446 -0.76 -55.11 14.34
C ASN A 446 -1.55 -55.94 15.37
N LYS A 447 -2.82 -55.65 15.63
CA LYS A 447 -3.72 -56.44 16.47
C LYS A 447 -4.54 -57.47 15.66
N ALA A 448 -4.55 -57.33 14.36
CA ALA A 448 -5.29 -58.23 13.43
C ALA A 448 -4.39 -59.34 12.84
N ASN A 449 -3.08 -59.32 13.08
CA ASN A 449 -2.11 -60.38 12.87
C ASN A 449 -1.66 -60.96 14.24
#